data_afe83a97431d5c48b0ad8f2f4fbb4791
#
_entry.id   afe83a97431d5c48b0ad8f2f4fbb4791
#
_cell.length_a   1.000
_cell.length_b   1.000
_cell.length_c   1.000
_cell.angle_alpha   90.00
_cell.angle_beta   90.00
_cell.angle_gamma   90.00
#
_symmetry.space_group_name_H-M   'P 1'
#
loop_
_entity.id
_entity.type
_entity.pdbx_description
1 polymer ?
#
loop_
_entity_poly.entity_id
_entity_poly.type
_entity_poly.pdbx_seq_one_letter_code
_entity_poly.pdbx_strand_id
1 'polypeptide(L)'
;MTVSLFRARARARARARARAKLGEKEKSLLVIDEVFDYLDDASLLVVQHFLLELMKQFEDAGKSIHVVILTHLDPSQFKSFRFKKFHASYISPVENGAEKGCSHKILVDRRRRQKEQQHIYEAVSSRCLHFSDCQAVSEDVRAYVSQQMTGNAPKEPASFRNEMESKLGDYFSEKPFSSSEVCCGTRIAAERLCYEALTSKEARQEYLEIKKGTKERLRYAETHGVEAPETFHSLGSIYNSCMHLSNTPGELEIVRRQLGNNIVRHMIRTSLEGFGWSMADDAPATC
;
A
#
# COMPACT_ATOMS: atom_id res chain seq x y z
N MET A 1 -30.01 -16.81 -27.66
CA MET A 1 -29.20 -18.04 -27.57
C MET A 1 -28.06 -18.14 -28.59
N THR A 2 -28.05 -17.46 -29.72
CA THR A 2 -27.10 -17.61 -30.83
C THR A 2 -25.72 -16.99 -30.57
N VAL A 3 -25.62 -15.90 -29.83
CA VAL A 3 -24.34 -15.21 -29.57
C VAL A 3 -23.43 -16.02 -28.62
N SER A 4 -23.98 -16.76 -27.68
CA SER A 4 -23.23 -17.60 -26.74
C SER A 4 -22.54 -18.79 -27.43
N LEU A 5 -23.20 -19.41 -28.39
CA LEU A 5 -22.64 -20.51 -29.18
C LEU A 5 -21.52 -20.09 -30.13
N PHE A 6 -21.61 -18.90 -30.71
CA PHE A 6 -20.52 -18.33 -31.55
C PHE A 6 -19.26 -18.01 -30.74
N ARG A 7 -19.42 -17.43 -29.54
CA ARG A 7 -18.30 -17.17 -28.63
C ARG A 7 -17.65 -18.47 -28.15
N ALA A 8 -18.43 -19.50 -27.83
CA ALA A 8 -17.91 -20.80 -27.40
C ALA A 8 -17.11 -21.50 -28.53
N ARG A 9 -17.61 -21.44 -29.78
CA ARG A 9 -16.93 -22.02 -30.97
C ARG A 9 -15.66 -21.23 -31.35
N ALA A 10 -15.67 -19.90 -31.27
CA ALA A 10 -14.47 -19.09 -31.51
C ALA A 10 -13.38 -19.35 -30.45
N ARG A 11 -13.76 -19.49 -29.17
CA ARG A 11 -12.88 -19.86 -28.07
C ARG A 11 -12.29 -21.27 -28.25
N ALA A 12 -13.11 -22.24 -28.67
CA ALA A 12 -12.67 -23.62 -28.93
C ALA A 12 -11.66 -23.70 -30.10
N ARG A 13 -11.90 -22.94 -31.19
CA ARG A 13 -10.98 -22.86 -32.33
C ARG A 13 -9.66 -22.13 -31.99
N ALA A 14 -9.72 -21.07 -31.21
CA ALA A 14 -8.51 -20.39 -30.70
C ALA A 14 -7.68 -21.31 -29.81
N ARG A 15 -8.34 -22.07 -28.93
CA ARG A 15 -7.71 -23.08 -28.08
C ARG A 15 -7.03 -24.19 -28.90
N ALA A 16 -7.72 -24.72 -29.92
CA ALA A 16 -7.17 -25.78 -30.78
C ALA A 16 -5.96 -25.28 -31.61
N ARG A 17 -6.01 -24.05 -32.13
CA ARG A 17 -4.88 -23.45 -32.85
C ARG A 17 -3.69 -23.15 -31.96
N ALA A 18 -3.93 -22.63 -30.74
CA ALA A 18 -2.87 -22.42 -29.76
C ALA A 18 -2.20 -23.76 -29.37
N ARG A 19 -2.99 -24.79 -29.11
CA ARG A 19 -2.48 -26.14 -28.82
C ARG A 19 -1.65 -26.72 -29.97
N ALA A 20 -2.10 -26.59 -31.22
CA ALA A 20 -1.38 -27.13 -32.38
C ALA A 20 -0.03 -26.44 -32.57
N LYS A 21 0.01 -25.08 -32.48
CA LYS A 21 1.26 -24.33 -32.64
C LYS A 21 2.25 -24.50 -31.48
N LEU A 22 1.74 -24.60 -30.26
CA LEU A 22 2.59 -24.77 -29.06
C LEU A 22 3.03 -26.23 -28.86
N GLY A 23 2.27 -27.20 -29.40
CA GLY A 23 2.51 -28.63 -29.20
C GLY A 23 3.75 -29.21 -29.89
N GLU A 24 4.34 -28.50 -30.85
CA GLU A 24 5.50 -29.00 -31.61
C GLU A 24 6.86 -28.71 -30.93
N LYS A 25 6.91 -27.79 -29.98
CA LYS A 25 8.17 -27.36 -29.35
C LYS A 25 8.30 -27.88 -27.92
N GLU A 26 9.51 -28.29 -27.55
CA GLU A 26 9.83 -28.73 -26.19
C GLU A 26 9.68 -27.60 -25.13
N LYS A 27 9.97 -26.37 -25.55
CA LYS A 27 9.85 -25.17 -24.69
C LYS A 27 9.04 -24.10 -25.41
N SER A 28 8.08 -23.53 -24.72
CA SER A 28 7.19 -22.50 -25.27
C SER A 28 7.05 -21.34 -24.31
N LEU A 29 6.92 -20.12 -24.85
CA LEU A 29 6.58 -18.90 -24.10
C LEU A 29 5.22 -18.43 -24.59
N LEU A 30 4.28 -18.27 -23.67
CA LEU A 30 2.97 -17.64 -23.93
C LEU A 30 2.95 -16.28 -23.25
N VAL A 31 2.85 -15.23 -24.05
CA VAL A 31 2.68 -13.86 -23.53
C VAL A 31 1.21 -13.47 -23.71
N ILE A 32 0.59 -13.01 -22.64
CA ILE A 32 -0.80 -12.53 -22.63
C ILE A 32 -0.73 -11.07 -22.17
N ASP A 33 -1.09 -10.16 -23.08
CA ASP A 33 -1.01 -8.73 -22.87
C ASP A 33 -2.41 -8.13 -22.75
N GLU A 34 -2.68 -7.43 -21.65
CA GLU A 34 -3.90 -6.69 -21.28
C GLU A 34 -5.24 -7.48 -21.38
N VAL A 35 -5.23 -8.74 -21.81
CA VAL A 35 -6.48 -9.54 -22.01
C VAL A 35 -7.27 -9.68 -20.73
N PHE A 36 -6.59 -9.72 -19.59
CA PHE A 36 -7.20 -9.89 -18.28
C PHE A 36 -7.91 -8.63 -17.80
N ASP A 37 -7.47 -7.46 -18.24
CA ASP A 37 -7.98 -6.15 -17.78
C ASP A 37 -9.42 -5.89 -18.25
N TYR A 38 -9.88 -6.64 -19.24
CA TYR A 38 -11.24 -6.54 -19.79
C TYR A 38 -12.16 -7.70 -19.40
N LEU A 39 -11.74 -8.55 -18.45
CA LEU A 39 -12.52 -9.68 -18.00
C LEU A 39 -13.27 -9.36 -16.71
N ASP A 40 -14.52 -9.81 -16.62
CA ASP A 40 -15.22 -9.89 -15.35
C ASP A 40 -14.63 -10.99 -14.45
N ASP A 41 -14.95 -10.98 -13.17
CA ASP A 41 -14.38 -11.92 -12.17
C ASP A 41 -14.60 -13.38 -12.53
N ALA A 42 -15.77 -13.73 -13.10
CA ALA A 42 -16.07 -15.09 -13.50
C ALA A 42 -15.24 -15.51 -14.72
N SER A 43 -15.10 -14.63 -15.71
CA SER A 43 -14.27 -14.86 -16.89
C SER A 43 -12.79 -14.94 -16.52
N LEU A 44 -12.32 -14.11 -15.59
CA LEU A 44 -10.97 -14.13 -15.07
C LEU A 44 -10.66 -15.49 -14.42
N LEU A 45 -11.55 -16.01 -13.58
CA LEU A 45 -11.41 -17.31 -12.95
C LEU A 45 -11.34 -18.46 -13.99
N VAL A 46 -12.19 -18.42 -15.00
CA VAL A 46 -12.23 -19.42 -16.09
C VAL A 46 -10.91 -19.42 -16.89
N VAL A 47 -10.37 -18.26 -17.21
CA VAL A 47 -9.10 -18.16 -17.95
C VAL A 47 -7.93 -18.65 -17.09
N GLN A 48 -7.90 -18.30 -15.80
CA GLN A 48 -6.89 -18.81 -14.88
C GLN A 48 -6.92 -20.34 -14.81
N HIS A 49 -8.10 -20.93 -14.66
CA HIS A 49 -8.25 -22.40 -14.67
C HIS A 49 -7.75 -23.02 -15.98
N PHE A 50 -8.11 -22.41 -17.12
CA PHE A 50 -7.65 -22.88 -18.43
C PHE A 50 -6.12 -22.85 -18.56
N LEU A 51 -5.46 -21.78 -18.09
CA LEU A 51 -4.00 -21.69 -18.14
C LEU A 51 -3.33 -22.75 -17.25
N LEU A 52 -3.88 -23.03 -16.09
CA LEU A 52 -3.38 -24.10 -15.22
C LEU A 52 -3.48 -25.48 -15.90
N GLU A 53 -4.62 -25.77 -16.51
CA GLU A 53 -4.82 -27.00 -17.26
C GLU A 53 -3.86 -27.11 -18.46
N LEU A 54 -3.64 -26.01 -19.18
CA LEU A 54 -2.68 -25.95 -20.28
C LEU A 54 -1.26 -26.24 -19.79
N MET A 55 -0.83 -25.61 -18.70
CA MET A 55 0.51 -25.81 -18.12
C MET A 55 0.70 -27.27 -17.70
N LYS A 56 -0.30 -27.87 -17.05
CA LYS A 56 -0.29 -29.28 -16.66
C LYS A 56 -0.18 -30.22 -17.86
N GLN A 57 -0.93 -29.98 -18.94
CA GLN A 57 -0.85 -30.78 -20.16
C GLN A 57 0.54 -30.73 -20.82
N PHE A 58 1.22 -29.59 -20.75
CA PHE A 58 2.60 -29.49 -21.24
C PHE A 58 3.56 -30.28 -20.34
N GLU A 59 3.41 -30.18 -19.02
CA GLU A 59 4.21 -30.93 -18.06
C GLU A 59 4.02 -32.46 -18.22
N ASP A 60 2.79 -32.92 -18.36
CA ASP A 60 2.45 -34.35 -18.60
C ASP A 60 3.02 -34.87 -19.93
N ALA A 61 3.17 -34.01 -20.94
CA ALA A 61 3.80 -34.32 -22.21
C ALA A 61 5.34 -34.21 -22.20
N GLY A 62 5.97 -34.00 -21.05
CA GLY A 62 7.42 -33.78 -20.92
C GLY A 62 7.93 -32.45 -21.52
N LYS A 63 7.05 -31.50 -21.74
CA LYS A 63 7.32 -30.19 -22.34
C LYS A 63 7.18 -29.09 -21.29
N SER A 64 7.74 -27.92 -21.56
CA SER A 64 7.58 -26.77 -20.68
C SER A 64 6.92 -25.59 -21.39
N ILE A 65 5.99 -24.93 -20.72
CA ILE A 65 5.41 -23.66 -21.13
C ILE A 65 5.60 -22.64 -20.01
N HIS A 66 6.16 -21.48 -20.38
CA HIS A 66 6.25 -20.32 -19.51
C HIS A 66 5.14 -19.34 -19.90
N VAL A 67 4.34 -18.92 -18.94
CA VAL A 67 3.26 -17.94 -19.16
C VAL A 67 3.69 -16.63 -18.56
N VAL A 68 3.70 -15.58 -19.38
CA VAL A 68 3.90 -14.19 -18.95
C VAL A 68 2.59 -13.45 -19.15
N ILE A 69 2.09 -12.85 -18.09
CA ILE A 69 0.86 -12.06 -18.08
C ILE A 69 1.26 -10.61 -17.84
N LEU A 70 0.98 -9.75 -18.81
CA LEU A 70 1.10 -8.30 -18.70
C LEU A 70 -0.29 -7.74 -18.42
N THR A 71 -0.49 -7.10 -17.26
CA THR A 71 -1.81 -6.65 -16.82
C THR A 71 -1.68 -5.51 -15.81
N HIS A 72 -2.71 -4.67 -15.73
CA HIS A 72 -2.87 -3.65 -14.71
C HIS A 72 -3.60 -4.15 -13.44
N LEU A 73 -4.09 -5.38 -13.46
CA LEU A 73 -4.82 -5.97 -12.34
C LEU A 73 -3.90 -6.25 -11.14
N ASP A 74 -4.48 -6.15 -9.94
CA ASP A 74 -3.80 -6.54 -8.70
C ASP A 74 -3.46 -8.04 -8.71
N PRO A 75 -2.23 -8.45 -8.38
CA PRO A 75 -1.85 -9.86 -8.29
C PRO A 75 -2.73 -10.70 -7.37
N SER A 76 -3.41 -10.08 -6.39
CA SER A 76 -4.36 -10.78 -5.50
C SER A 76 -5.57 -11.34 -6.26
N GLN A 77 -5.91 -10.80 -7.42
CA GLN A 77 -6.98 -11.30 -8.28
C GLN A 77 -6.60 -12.61 -8.97
N PHE A 78 -5.32 -12.93 -9.04
CA PHE A 78 -4.80 -14.19 -9.58
C PHE A 78 -4.68 -15.27 -8.50
N LYS A 79 -5.64 -15.35 -7.57
CA LYS A 79 -5.62 -16.26 -6.41
C LYS A 79 -5.52 -17.73 -6.80
N SER A 80 -6.03 -18.11 -7.97
CA SER A 80 -5.96 -19.49 -8.49
C SER A 80 -4.55 -19.88 -8.89
N PHE A 81 -3.66 -18.92 -9.14
CA PHE A 81 -2.23 -19.16 -9.37
C PHE A 81 -1.41 -19.19 -8.06
N ARG A 82 -2.02 -19.37 -6.89
CA ARG A 82 -1.35 -19.45 -5.57
C ARG A 82 -0.28 -20.53 -5.45
N PHE A 83 0.12 -21.12 -6.55
CA PHE A 83 1.19 -22.09 -6.56
C PHE A 83 2.55 -21.41 -6.42
N LYS A 84 3.47 -22.11 -5.76
CA LYS A 84 4.86 -21.70 -5.49
C LYS A 84 5.66 -21.21 -6.72
N LYS A 85 5.09 -21.32 -7.93
CA LYS A 85 5.71 -20.94 -9.21
C LYS A 85 5.23 -19.59 -9.76
N PHE A 86 4.28 -18.90 -9.13
CA PHE A 86 3.83 -17.58 -9.59
C PHE A 86 4.76 -16.50 -9.04
N HIS A 87 5.31 -15.69 -9.94
CA HIS A 87 6.14 -14.55 -9.59
C HIS A 87 5.53 -13.29 -10.19
N ALA A 88 5.25 -12.29 -9.37
CA ALA A 88 4.77 -10.99 -9.81
C ALA A 88 5.96 -10.02 -9.86
N SER A 89 6.13 -9.35 -11.00
CA SER A 89 7.09 -8.27 -11.17
C SER A 89 6.36 -7.02 -11.62
N TYR A 90 6.66 -5.91 -11.00
CA TYR A 90 6.06 -4.63 -11.33
C TYR A 90 6.97 -3.86 -12.28
N ILE A 91 6.41 -3.46 -13.43
CA ILE A 91 7.09 -2.59 -14.38
C ILE A 91 6.62 -1.18 -14.10
N SER A 92 7.39 -0.42 -13.34
CA SER A 92 7.12 1.00 -13.14
C SER A 92 8.16 1.84 -13.88
N PRO A 93 7.79 3.05 -14.32
CA PRO A 93 8.78 4.03 -14.76
C PRO A 93 9.78 4.21 -13.62
N VAL A 94 11.06 3.96 -13.89
CA VAL A 94 12.12 4.11 -12.89
C VAL A 94 12.29 5.60 -12.60
N GLU A 95 11.53 6.13 -11.68
CA GLU A 95 11.90 7.37 -11.01
C GLU A 95 12.92 7.01 -9.94
N ASN A 96 14.19 7.17 -10.30
CA ASN A 96 15.31 6.91 -9.44
C ASN A 96 15.21 7.80 -8.19
N GLY A 97 14.97 7.20 -7.04
CA GLY A 97 15.27 7.80 -5.73
C GLY A 97 14.11 8.08 -4.78
N ALA A 98 12.87 8.23 -5.25
CA ALA A 98 11.74 8.64 -4.39
C ALA A 98 11.34 7.59 -3.30
N GLU A 99 11.58 6.31 -3.55
CA GLU A 99 11.22 5.22 -2.62
C GLU A 99 12.19 5.00 -1.46
N LYS A 100 13.31 5.76 -1.42
CA LYS A 100 14.35 5.59 -0.38
C LYS A 100 14.18 6.52 0.83
N GLY A 101 12.98 7.04 1.05
CA GLY A 101 12.69 7.89 2.19
C GLY A 101 12.99 7.25 3.54
N CYS A 102 13.18 8.07 4.57
CA CYS A 102 13.48 7.59 5.93
C CYS A 102 12.36 6.72 6.51
N SER A 103 11.09 7.02 6.19
CA SER A 103 9.95 6.22 6.60
C SER A 103 10.00 4.79 6.04
N HIS A 104 10.42 4.62 4.80
CA HIS A 104 10.59 3.29 4.19
C HIS A 104 11.63 2.46 4.95
N LYS A 105 12.77 3.04 5.25
CA LYS A 105 13.83 2.38 6.05
C LYS A 105 13.32 1.97 7.42
N ILE A 106 12.63 2.87 8.12
CA ILE A 106 12.04 2.59 9.43
C ILE A 106 11.01 1.45 9.34
N LEU A 107 10.13 1.46 8.34
CA LEU A 107 9.11 0.44 8.17
C LEU A 107 9.70 -0.96 7.93
N VAL A 108 10.71 -1.05 7.08
CA VAL A 108 11.38 -2.31 6.75
C VAL A 108 12.21 -2.82 7.93
N ASP A 109 13.08 -1.98 8.50
CA ASP A 109 13.99 -2.39 9.56
C ASP A 109 13.25 -2.67 10.88
N ARG A 110 12.16 -1.94 11.18
CA ARG A 110 11.29 -2.19 12.33
C ARG A 110 10.85 -3.64 12.41
N ARG A 111 10.42 -4.22 11.30
CA ARG A 111 9.94 -5.60 11.24
C ARG A 111 11.05 -6.62 11.54
N ARG A 112 12.26 -6.34 11.05
CA ARG A 112 13.45 -7.13 11.36
C ARG A 112 13.74 -7.12 12.86
N ARG A 113 13.61 -5.95 13.52
CA ARG A 113 13.88 -5.78 14.95
C ARG A 113 12.78 -6.30 15.87
N GLN A 114 11.60 -6.61 15.36
CA GLN A 114 10.50 -7.11 16.18
C GLN A 114 10.88 -8.31 17.05
N LYS A 115 11.76 -9.17 16.57
CA LYS A 115 12.23 -10.36 17.31
C LYS A 115 13.39 -10.08 18.27
N GLU A 116 14.23 -9.10 17.94
CA GLU A 116 15.49 -8.86 18.65
C GLU A 116 15.36 -7.73 19.66
N GLN A 117 14.56 -6.71 19.36
CA GLN A 117 14.42 -5.49 20.15
C GLN A 117 12.96 -5.03 20.19
N GLN A 118 12.11 -5.81 20.86
CA GLN A 118 10.66 -5.60 20.92
C GLN A 118 10.30 -4.19 21.42
N HIS A 119 11.01 -3.65 22.41
CA HIS A 119 10.74 -2.31 22.96
C HIS A 119 10.97 -1.19 21.93
N ILE A 120 12.01 -1.29 21.07
CA ILE A 120 12.24 -0.32 19.98
C ILE A 120 11.12 -0.45 18.94
N TYR A 121 10.76 -1.68 18.57
CA TYR A 121 9.65 -1.92 17.64
C TYR A 121 8.35 -1.28 18.13
N GLU A 122 8.00 -1.47 19.40
CA GLU A 122 6.77 -0.92 20.00
C GLU A 122 6.82 0.61 20.10
N ALA A 123 7.95 1.18 20.54
CA ALA A 123 8.12 2.61 20.67
C ALA A 123 8.06 3.32 19.30
N VAL A 124 8.75 2.79 18.29
CA VAL A 124 8.71 3.33 16.92
C VAL A 124 7.30 3.20 16.34
N SER A 125 6.65 2.06 16.55
CA SER A 125 5.28 1.85 16.07
C SER A 125 4.31 2.86 16.66
N SER A 126 4.33 3.05 17.97
CA SER A 126 3.38 3.92 18.67
C SER A 126 3.70 5.41 18.58
N ARG A 127 4.95 5.80 18.41
CA ARG A 127 5.38 7.19 18.51
C ARG A 127 5.85 7.84 17.21
N CYS A 128 6.32 7.03 16.25
CA CYS A 128 6.72 7.54 14.94
C CYS A 128 5.65 7.28 13.88
N LEU A 129 5.07 6.08 13.88
CA LEU A 129 4.12 5.66 12.83
C LEU A 129 2.65 5.89 13.20
N HIS A 130 2.37 6.36 14.39
CA HIS A 130 1.08 6.84 14.86
C HIS A 130 1.22 8.25 15.43
N PHE A 131 0.12 8.98 15.49
CA PHE A 131 0.08 10.22 16.24
C PHE A 131 0.29 9.93 17.75
N SER A 132 1.10 10.76 18.39
CA SER A 132 1.37 10.72 19.82
C SER A 132 1.71 12.12 20.29
N ASP A 133 1.11 12.54 21.38
CA ASP A 133 1.41 13.81 22.05
C ASP A 133 2.70 13.72 22.89
N CYS A 134 3.15 12.50 23.20
CA CYS A 134 4.36 12.27 23.98
C CYS A 134 5.62 12.54 23.16
N GLN A 135 6.45 13.44 23.67
CA GLN A 135 7.74 13.77 23.07
C GLN A 135 8.91 12.94 23.66
N ALA A 136 8.74 12.43 24.89
CA ALA A 136 9.79 11.69 25.56
C ALA A 136 9.93 10.26 25.00
N VAL A 137 11.12 9.94 24.54
CA VAL A 137 11.54 8.59 24.13
C VAL A 137 12.85 8.25 24.85
N SER A 138 13.08 6.96 25.06
CA SER A 138 14.36 6.48 25.59
C SER A 138 15.51 6.76 24.60
N GLU A 139 16.73 6.85 25.15
CA GLU A 139 17.92 7.18 24.34
C GLU A 139 18.19 6.17 23.23
N ASP A 140 17.93 4.89 23.45
CA ASP A 140 18.09 3.83 22.47
C ASP A 140 17.09 3.96 21.31
N VAL A 141 15.84 4.36 21.56
CA VAL A 141 14.85 4.67 20.51
C VAL A 141 15.27 5.89 19.71
N ARG A 142 15.77 6.94 20.38
CA ARG A 142 16.31 8.14 19.74
C ARG A 142 17.50 7.80 18.86
N ALA A 143 18.46 7.02 19.37
CA ALA A 143 19.62 6.57 18.62
C ALA A 143 19.21 5.73 17.40
N TYR A 144 18.23 4.85 17.56
CA TYR A 144 17.71 4.06 16.45
C TYR A 144 17.09 4.93 15.36
N VAL A 145 16.19 5.84 15.71
CA VAL A 145 15.56 6.75 14.73
C VAL A 145 16.63 7.59 14.01
N SER A 146 17.62 8.10 14.76
CA SER A 146 18.74 8.87 14.19
C SER A 146 19.57 8.07 13.19
N GLN A 147 19.81 6.79 13.41
CA GLN A 147 20.58 5.92 12.50
C GLN A 147 19.84 5.65 11.18
N GLN A 148 18.50 5.64 11.19
CA GLN A 148 17.71 5.41 10.00
C GLN A 148 17.55 6.67 9.14
N MET A 149 17.80 7.83 9.72
CA MET A 149 17.65 9.12 9.09
C MET A 149 19.02 9.60 8.57
N THR A 150 19.07 10.02 7.31
CA THR A 150 20.29 10.52 6.66
C THR A 150 20.31 12.04 6.62
N GLY A 151 21.46 12.63 6.94
CA GLY A 151 21.66 14.08 6.84
C GLY A 151 21.06 14.85 8.02
N ASN A 152 20.45 16.00 7.73
CA ASN A 152 19.79 16.87 8.72
C ASN A 152 18.35 16.42 9.07
N ALA A 153 18.00 15.19 8.80
CA ALA A 153 16.68 14.67 9.07
C ALA A 153 16.32 14.70 10.57
N PRO A 154 15.04 14.82 10.90
CA PRO A 154 14.56 14.90 12.28
C PRO A 154 14.98 13.70 13.12
N LYS A 155 15.50 13.96 14.32
CA LYS A 155 16.02 12.92 15.24
C LYS A 155 15.02 12.51 16.31
N GLU A 156 13.97 13.28 16.50
CA GLU A 156 12.93 13.03 17.48
C GLU A 156 11.65 12.50 16.82
N PRO A 157 10.86 11.65 17.49
CA PRO A 157 9.59 11.16 16.96
C PRO A 157 8.61 12.28 16.55
N ALA A 158 8.56 13.37 17.31
CA ALA A 158 7.73 14.53 16.96
C ALA A 158 8.19 15.17 15.67
N SER A 159 9.50 15.42 15.54
CA SER A 159 10.07 15.97 14.30
C SER A 159 9.85 15.04 13.11
N PHE A 160 9.95 13.73 13.31
CA PHE A 160 9.64 12.74 12.28
C PHE A 160 8.17 12.86 11.83
N ARG A 161 7.22 12.97 12.76
CA ARG A 161 5.80 13.11 12.41
C ARG A 161 5.54 14.40 11.63
N ASN A 162 6.10 15.51 12.08
CA ASN A 162 5.99 16.81 11.39
C ASN A 162 6.57 16.73 9.98
N GLU A 163 7.71 16.06 9.81
CA GLU A 163 8.28 15.79 8.49
C GLU A 163 7.34 14.99 7.60
N MET A 164 6.72 13.93 8.14
CA MET A 164 5.77 13.12 7.38
C MET A 164 4.53 13.92 6.96
N GLU A 165 4.01 14.79 7.82
CA GLU A 165 2.90 15.68 7.48
C GLU A 165 3.33 16.75 6.45
N SER A 166 4.55 17.27 6.53
CA SER A 166 5.11 18.20 5.51
C SER A 166 5.17 17.54 4.12
N LYS A 167 5.48 16.24 4.05
CA LYS A 167 5.47 15.49 2.78
C LYS A 167 4.08 15.40 2.13
N LEU A 168 3.01 15.56 2.88
CA LEU A 168 1.67 15.70 2.30
C LEU A 168 1.54 17.00 1.49
N GLY A 169 2.10 18.11 1.95
CA GLY A 169 2.12 19.36 1.19
C GLY A 169 2.85 19.21 -0.16
N ASP A 170 4.00 18.56 -0.16
CA ASP A 170 4.73 18.25 -1.39
C ASP A 170 3.89 17.36 -2.33
N TYR A 171 3.26 16.31 -1.78
CA TYR A 171 2.40 15.41 -2.55
C TYR A 171 1.16 16.13 -3.14
N PHE A 172 0.50 17.02 -2.38
CA PHE A 172 -0.63 17.78 -2.87
C PHE A 172 -0.24 18.87 -3.88
N SER A 173 1.02 19.30 -3.86
CA SER A 173 1.63 20.20 -4.84
C SER A 173 2.21 19.48 -6.06
N GLU A 174 1.89 18.18 -6.25
CA GLU A 174 2.33 17.34 -7.38
C GLU A 174 3.84 17.18 -7.50
N LYS A 175 4.58 17.41 -6.44
CA LYS A 175 6.01 17.13 -6.41
C LYS A 175 6.28 15.62 -6.34
N PRO A 176 7.47 15.15 -6.70
CA PRO A 176 7.88 13.77 -6.49
C PRO A 176 7.70 13.35 -5.03
N PHE A 177 7.12 12.18 -4.81
CA PHE A 177 6.77 11.70 -3.47
C PHE A 177 7.24 10.26 -3.21
N SER A 178 7.42 9.94 -1.95
CA SER A 178 7.61 8.57 -1.45
C SER A 178 6.27 8.02 -0.96
N SER A 179 5.87 6.86 -1.45
CA SER A 179 4.60 6.23 -1.05
C SER A 179 4.52 5.98 0.45
N SER A 180 5.62 5.58 1.06
CA SER A 180 5.69 5.34 2.50
C SER A 180 5.56 6.63 3.32
N GLU A 181 6.13 7.74 2.84
CA GLU A 181 6.03 9.04 3.51
C GLU A 181 4.61 9.59 3.43
N VAL A 182 3.98 9.55 2.26
CA VAL A 182 2.58 9.98 2.09
C VAL A 182 1.64 9.14 2.93
N CYS A 183 1.80 7.82 2.95
CA CYS A 183 0.98 6.94 3.78
C CYS A 183 1.16 7.21 5.28
N CYS A 184 2.40 7.39 5.74
CA CYS A 184 2.68 7.77 7.13
C CYS A 184 2.05 9.12 7.47
N GLY A 185 2.26 10.13 6.62
CA GLY A 185 1.72 11.47 6.83
C GLY A 185 0.19 11.49 6.87
N THR A 186 -0.47 10.82 5.91
CA THR A 186 -1.94 10.72 5.87
C THR A 186 -2.49 10.09 7.15
N ARG A 187 -1.87 9.00 7.60
CA ARG A 187 -2.28 8.31 8.83
C ARG A 187 -2.10 9.19 10.07
N ILE A 188 -0.93 9.82 10.21
CA ILE A 188 -0.60 10.68 11.34
C ILE A 188 -1.53 11.89 11.38
N ALA A 189 -1.77 12.53 10.22
CA ALA A 189 -2.66 13.68 10.11
C ALA A 189 -4.10 13.30 10.50
N ALA A 190 -4.64 12.20 9.98
CA ALA A 190 -5.99 11.75 10.32
C ALA A 190 -6.13 11.46 11.83
N GLU A 191 -5.14 10.79 12.43
CA GLU A 191 -5.15 10.49 13.86
C GLU A 191 -4.99 11.76 14.72
N ARG A 192 -4.15 12.72 14.29
CA ARG A 192 -3.97 14.01 14.97
C ARG A 192 -5.24 14.82 14.99
N LEU A 193 -5.87 14.97 13.84
CA LEU A 193 -7.12 15.72 13.69
C LEU A 193 -8.26 15.13 14.55
N CYS A 194 -8.37 13.80 14.59
CA CYS A 194 -9.34 13.16 15.48
C CYS A 194 -9.01 13.41 16.97
N TYR A 195 -7.75 13.36 17.36
CA TYR A 195 -7.31 13.68 18.71
C TYR A 195 -7.63 15.13 19.11
N GLU A 196 -7.34 16.07 18.21
CA GLU A 196 -7.60 17.50 18.42
C GLU A 196 -9.12 17.82 18.55
N ALA A 197 -9.96 17.07 17.82
CA ALA A 197 -11.41 17.20 17.88
C ALA A 197 -12.04 16.62 19.17
N LEU A 198 -11.34 15.77 19.91
CA LEU A 198 -11.80 15.29 21.21
C LEU A 198 -11.87 16.43 22.23
N THR A 199 -13.00 16.59 22.89
CA THR A 199 -13.25 17.70 23.82
C THR A 199 -12.75 17.44 25.23
N SER A 200 -12.82 16.17 25.70
CA SER A 200 -12.42 15.84 27.07
C SER A 200 -10.94 15.46 27.15
N LYS A 201 -10.30 15.86 28.25
CA LYS A 201 -8.89 15.54 28.51
C LYS A 201 -8.70 14.04 28.75
N GLU A 202 -9.65 13.41 29.39
CA GLU A 202 -9.67 11.97 29.65
C GLU A 202 -9.76 11.18 28.35
N ALA A 203 -10.67 11.55 27.44
CA ALA A 203 -10.80 10.92 26.13
C ALA A 203 -9.52 11.08 25.29
N ARG A 204 -8.86 12.22 25.35
CA ARG A 204 -7.56 12.42 24.69
C ARG A 204 -6.48 11.49 25.25
N GLN A 205 -6.43 11.31 26.55
CA GLN A 205 -5.47 10.40 27.19
C GLN A 205 -5.72 8.95 26.78
N GLU A 206 -6.95 8.48 26.86
CA GLU A 206 -7.34 7.13 26.46
C GLU A 206 -7.09 6.88 24.96
N TYR A 207 -7.36 7.87 24.10
CA TYR A 207 -7.06 7.79 22.68
C TYR A 207 -5.59 7.49 22.41
N LEU A 208 -4.67 8.12 23.11
CA LEU A 208 -3.23 7.90 22.95
C LEU A 208 -2.78 6.51 23.45
N GLU A 209 -3.52 5.91 24.36
CA GLU A 209 -3.24 4.58 24.92
C GLU A 209 -3.69 3.44 24.00
N ILE A 210 -4.48 3.74 22.94
CA ILE A 210 -4.93 2.74 21.99
C ILE A 210 -3.75 2.21 21.18
N LYS A 211 -3.40 0.93 21.38
CA LYS A 211 -2.27 0.25 20.75
C LYS A 211 -2.67 -0.50 19.45
N LYS A 212 -3.96 -0.67 19.19
CA LYS A 212 -4.48 -1.56 18.13
C LYS A 212 -4.46 -0.98 16.70
N GLY A 213 -4.09 0.28 16.53
CA GLY A 213 -3.97 0.89 15.22
C GLY A 213 -5.04 1.94 14.90
N THR A 214 -4.92 2.54 13.71
CA THR A 214 -5.71 3.71 13.30
C THR A 214 -7.21 3.46 13.29
N LYS A 215 -7.65 2.29 12.84
CA LYS A 215 -9.08 1.96 12.77
C LYS A 215 -9.76 2.04 14.13
N GLU A 216 -9.11 1.52 15.15
CA GLU A 216 -9.61 1.56 16.52
C GLU A 216 -9.57 2.97 17.10
N ARG A 217 -8.56 3.77 16.76
CA ARG A 217 -8.48 5.18 17.14
C ARG A 217 -9.60 6.01 16.52
N LEU A 218 -9.88 5.84 15.22
CA LEU A 218 -10.99 6.52 14.55
C LEU A 218 -12.32 6.15 15.19
N ARG A 219 -12.58 4.86 15.41
CA ARG A 219 -13.80 4.40 16.09
C ARG A 219 -13.95 4.96 17.50
N TYR A 220 -12.86 5.01 18.25
CA TYR A 220 -12.87 5.60 19.58
C TYR A 220 -13.27 7.07 19.52
N ALA A 221 -12.69 7.86 18.61
CA ALA A 221 -13.04 9.25 18.42
C ALA A 221 -14.53 9.42 18.06
N GLU A 222 -15.05 8.60 17.15
CA GLU A 222 -16.46 8.60 16.78
C GLU A 222 -17.38 8.29 17.96
N THR A 223 -17.05 7.31 18.80
CA THR A 223 -17.85 7.01 20.02
C THR A 223 -17.82 8.14 21.04
N HIS A 224 -16.86 9.06 20.94
CA HIS A 224 -16.74 10.26 21.78
C HIS A 224 -17.21 11.55 21.08
N GLY A 225 -18.06 11.39 20.02
CA GLY A 225 -18.75 12.50 19.37
C GLY A 225 -17.92 13.24 18.32
N VAL A 226 -16.81 12.70 17.87
CA VAL A 226 -16.03 13.23 16.75
C VAL A 226 -16.63 12.73 15.44
N GLU A 227 -17.11 13.65 14.59
CA GLU A 227 -17.64 13.34 13.26
C GLU A 227 -16.50 13.21 12.25
N ALA A 228 -15.70 12.14 12.37
CA ALA A 228 -14.59 11.90 11.43
C ALA A 228 -15.13 11.58 10.03
N PRO A 229 -14.51 12.10 8.95
CA PRO A 229 -14.90 11.76 7.60
C PRO A 229 -14.83 10.25 7.34
N GLU A 230 -15.87 9.66 6.74
CA GLU A 230 -15.91 8.23 6.38
C GLU A 230 -14.73 7.84 5.47
N THR A 231 -14.22 8.80 4.71
CA THR A 231 -13.02 8.64 3.89
C THR A 231 -11.79 8.25 4.69
N PHE A 232 -11.65 8.64 5.97
CA PHE A 232 -10.53 8.21 6.81
C PHE A 232 -10.50 6.69 6.99
N HIS A 233 -11.65 6.05 7.11
CA HIS A 233 -11.74 4.58 7.15
C HIS A 233 -11.39 3.96 5.80
N SER A 234 -11.91 4.53 4.70
CA SER A 234 -11.65 4.05 3.34
C SER A 234 -10.17 4.18 2.96
N LEU A 235 -9.52 5.27 3.34
CA LEU A 235 -8.08 5.49 3.15
C LEU A 235 -7.22 4.47 3.90
N GLY A 236 -7.78 3.81 4.92
CA GLY A 236 -7.12 2.72 5.64
C GLY A 236 -6.62 1.59 4.74
N SER A 237 -7.30 1.34 3.62
CA SER A 237 -6.86 0.34 2.63
C SER A 237 -5.53 0.72 1.97
N ILE A 238 -5.25 2.02 1.83
CA ILE A 238 -4.03 2.55 1.21
C ILE A 238 -2.90 2.60 2.25
N TYR A 239 -3.08 3.38 3.34
CA TYR A 239 -1.98 3.59 4.28
C TYR A 239 -1.64 2.35 5.11
N ASN A 240 -2.60 1.47 5.44
CA ASN A 240 -2.30 0.24 6.17
C ASN A 240 -1.47 -0.74 5.33
N SER A 241 -1.72 -0.83 4.02
CA SER A 241 -0.92 -1.68 3.14
C SER A 241 0.56 -1.29 3.19
N CYS A 242 0.84 0.02 3.22
CA CYS A 242 2.21 0.52 3.36
C CYS A 242 2.82 0.22 4.73
N MET A 243 2.02 0.27 5.82
CA MET A 243 2.53 0.00 7.18
C MET A 243 2.93 -1.45 7.42
N HIS A 244 2.56 -2.38 6.54
CA HIS A 244 2.82 -3.82 6.67
C HIS A 244 3.87 -4.33 5.68
N LEU A 245 4.72 -3.47 5.14
CA LEU A 245 5.78 -3.84 4.20
C LEU A 245 6.69 -4.95 4.74
N SER A 246 6.99 -5.92 3.88
CA SER A 246 7.84 -7.07 4.18
C SER A 246 9.18 -7.07 3.42
N ASN A 247 9.52 -5.97 2.76
CA ASN A 247 10.70 -5.84 1.91
C ASN A 247 10.66 -6.72 0.64
N THR A 248 9.46 -7.08 0.20
CA THR A 248 9.28 -7.78 -1.07
C THR A 248 9.36 -6.76 -2.21
N PRO A 249 10.15 -7.00 -3.26
CA PRO A 249 10.19 -6.12 -4.42
C PRO A 249 8.78 -5.90 -5.00
N GLY A 250 8.43 -4.66 -5.29
CA GLY A 250 7.13 -4.29 -5.86
C GLY A 250 5.97 -4.16 -4.87
N GLU A 251 6.19 -4.43 -3.58
CA GLU A 251 5.13 -4.35 -2.55
C GLU A 251 4.51 -2.95 -2.44
N LEU A 252 5.30 -1.90 -2.68
CA LEU A 252 4.84 -0.50 -2.71
C LEU A 252 4.23 -0.05 -4.03
N GLU A 253 4.38 -0.84 -5.09
CA GLU A 253 3.96 -0.39 -6.43
C GLU A 253 2.46 -0.20 -6.55
N ILE A 254 1.66 -1.07 -5.91
CA ILE A 254 0.20 -0.92 -5.87
C ILE A 254 -0.17 0.38 -5.16
N VAL A 255 0.43 0.62 -3.99
CA VAL A 255 0.19 1.84 -3.20
C VAL A 255 0.62 3.08 -3.99
N ARG A 256 1.77 3.03 -4.66
CA ARG A 256 2.28 4.11 -5.50
C ARG A 256 1.32 4.44 -6.65
N ARG A 257 0.80 3.44 -7.33
CA ARG A 257 -0.19 3.63 -8.40
C ARG A 257 -1.49 4.25 -7.86
N GLN A 258 -1.97 3.80 -6.71
CA GLN A 258 -3.13 4.40 -6.05
C GLN A 258 -2.87 5.87 -5.71
N LEU A 259 -1.73 6.18 -5.09
CA LEU A 259 -1.36 7.55 -4.74
C LEU A 259 -1.05 8.42 -5.97
N GLY A 260 -0.59 7.83 -7.07
CA GLY A 260 -0.39 8.52 -8.35
C GLY A 260 -1.70 8.94 -9.05
N ASN A 261 -2.84 8.39 -8.61
CA ASN A 261 -4.15 8.75 -9.15
C ASN A 261 -4.62 10.10 -8.58
N ASN A 262 -4.93 11.06 -9.47
CA ASN A 262 -5.36 12.40 -9.09
C ASN A 262 -6.67 12.42 -8.28
N ILE A 263 -7.58 11.46 -8.51
CA ILE A 263 -8.82 11.35 -7.75
C ILE A 263 -8.49 10.95 -6.30
N VAL A 264 -7.59 9.97 -6.11
CA VAL A 264 -7.15 9.56 -4.77
C VAL A 264 -6.43 10.70 -4.07
N ARG A 265 -5.54 11.42 -4.76
CA ARG A 265 -4.87 12.61 -4.21
C ARG A 265 -5.87 13.67 -3.75
N HIS A 266 -6.84 13.99 -4.61
CA HIS A 266 -7.90 14.94 -4.29
C HIS A 266 -8.75 14.47 -3.10
N MET A 267 -9.11 13.19 -3.05
CA MET A 267 -9.87 12.60 -1.94
C MET A 267 -9.12 12.71 -0.62
N ILE A 268 -7.83 12.40 -0.59
CA ILE A 268 -7.00 12.53 0.62
C ILE A 268 -6.97 14.00 1.05
N ARG A 269 -6.67 14.89 0.14
CA ARG A 269 -6.55 16.32 0.40
C ARG A 269 -7.86 16.90 0.96
N THR A 270 -8.97 16.72 0.26
CA THR A 270 -10.27 17.28 0.66
C THR A 270 -10.77 16.72 1.98
N SER A 271 -10.48 15.44 2.27
CA SER A 271 -10.86 14.83 3.55
C SER A 271 -10.05 15.41 4.71
N LEU A 272 -8.77 15.63 4.54
CA LEU A 272 -7.93 16.22 5.58
C LEU A 272 -8.23 17.72 5.78
N GLU A 273 -8.28 18.50 4.68
CA GLU A 273 -8.58 19.95 4.73
C GLU A 273 -9.99 20.19 5.28
N GLY A 274 -10.98 19.42 4.84
CA GLY A 274 -12.36 19.51 5.35
C GLY A 274 -12.49 19.20 6.84
N PHE A 275 -11.52 18.49 7.41
CA PHE A 275 -11.48 18.17 8.84
C PHE A 275 -10.47 19.02 9.61
N GLY A 276 -9.95 20.10 9.01
CA GLY A 276 -9.13 21.12 9.68
C GLY A 276 -7.61 20.97 9.47
N TRP A 277 -7.17 20.12 8.55
CA TRP A 277 -5.75 20.07 8.19
C TRP A 277 -5.39 21.31 7.34
N SER A 278 -4.27 21.97 7.67
CA SER A 278 -3.68 23.03 6.87
C SER A 278 -2.19 22.82 6.70
N MET A 279 -1.62 23.33 5.62
CA MET A 279 -0.16 23.35 5.47
C MET A 279 0.45 24.28 6.53
N ALA A 280 1.62 23.92 7.03
CA ALA A 280 2.30 24.67 8.10
C ALA A 280 2.61 26.14 7.76
N ASP A 281 2.59 26.50 6.47
CA ASP A 281 2.80 27.86 5.99
C ASP A 281 1.56 28.78 6.16
N ASP A 282 0.37 28.18 6.41
CA ASP A 282 -0.88 28.94 6.63
C ASP A 282 -1.24 29.09 8.11
N ALA A 283 -0.45 28.53 9.02
CA ALA A 283 -0.68 28.71 10.44
C ALA A 283 -0.33 30.15 10.82
N PRO A 284 -1.29 30.95 11.36
CA PRO A 284 -0.96 32.29 11.88
C PRO A 284 0.09 32.07 12.98
N ALA A 285 1.19 32.80 12.88
CA ALA A 285 2.22 32.84 13.91
C ALA A 285 1.55 33.15 15.25
N THR A 286 1.21 32.13 16.00
CA THR A 286 0.77 32.28 17.38
C THR A 286 1.98 32.66 18.21
N CYS A 287 2.02 33.92 18.63
CA CYS A 287 2.94 34.45 19.61
C CYS A 287 2.88 33.69 20.94
#